data_4e374f09dbf7515a104fe8a24035d748
#
_entry.id   4e374f09dbf7515a104fe8a24035d748
#
_cell.length_a   1.000
_cell.length_b   1.000
_cell.length_c   1.000
_cell.angle_alpha   90.00
_cell.angle_beta   90.00
_cell.angle_gamma   90.00
#
_symmetry.space_group_name_H-M   'P 1'
#
loop_
_entity.id
_entity.type
_entity.pdbx_description
1 polymer ?
#
loop_
_entity_poly.entity_id
_entity_poly.type
_entity_poly.pdbx_seq_one_letter_code
_entity_poly.pdbx_strand_id
1 'polypeptide(L)'
;MKKTVEERFWEKVGDHSDPTKCWLWLACAVKEYGQFYLAGKKVAAHRLSYEMYYHVTIPEGMTIDHVKARGCISTLCVNPYHLEVVTQKVNILRGVSPSALHAKATYCPQGHPYNKENTYVWHGKRYCRVCDVIRHQKGAA
;
A
#
# COMPACT_ATOMS: atom_id res chain seq x y z
N MET A 1 -0.24 21.24 32.99
CA MET A 1 -1.05 20.04 32.62
C MET A 1 -0.31 19.22 31.58
N LYS A 2 -0.39 17.90 31.66
CA LYS A 2 0.22 17.03 30.62
C LYS A 2 -0.68 17.05 29.39
N LYS A 3 -0.09 17.26 28.20
CA LYS A 3 -0.80 17.21 26.93
C LYS A 3 -1.37 15.82 26.66
N THR A 4 -2.55 15.75 26.08
CA THR A 4 -3.17 14.51 25.62
C THR A 4 -2.37 13.88 24.48
N VAL A 5 -2.68 12.64 24.12
CA VAL A 5 -2.06 11.97 22.98
C VAL A 5 -2.40 12.71 21.68
N GLU A 6 -3.64 13.16 21.52
CA GLU A 6 -4.11 13.89 20.35
C GLU A 6 -3.39 15.24 20.19
N GLU A 7 -3.32 16.05 21.26
CA GLU A 7 -2.58 17.32 21.23
C GLU A 7 -1.11 17.11 20.83
N ARG A 8 -0.45 16.12 21.43
CA ARG A 8 0.94 15.78 21.10
C ARG A 8 1.12 15.29 19.67
N PHE A 9 0.11 14.65 19.10
CA PHE A 9 0.12 14.15 17.74
C PHE A 9 -0.03 15.28 16.74
N TRP A 10 -1.12 16.06 16.86
CA TRP A 10 -1.45 17.11 15.88
C TRP A 10 -0.46 18.27 15.88
N GLU A 11 0.23 18.54 16.97
CA GLU A 11 1.38 19.48 17.00
C GLU A 11 2.54 19.08 16.07
N LYS A 12 2.61 17.82 15.65
CA LYS A 12 3.65 17.29 14.76
C LYS A 12 3.18 17.16 13.30
N VAL A 13 1.98 17.59 13.03
CA VAL A 13 1.39 17.60 11.69
C VAL A 13 1.44 19.03 11.16
N GLY A 14 1.79 19.18 9.89
CA GLY A 14 1.77 20.46 9.20
C GLY A 14 0.34 20.99 9.03
N ASP A 15 0.14 21.92 8.09
CA ASP A 15 -1.19 22.44 7.82
C ASP A 15 -2.17 21.29 7.52
N HIS A 16 -3.21 21.20 8.33
CA HIS A 16 -4.26 20.19 8.25
C HIS A 16 -5.67 20.82 8.21
N SER A 17 -5.77 22.04 7.72
CA SER A 17 -7.03 22.77 7.53
C SER A 17 -7.80 22.34 6.27
N ASP A 18 -7.09 21.86 5.24
CA ASP A 18 -7.66 21.47 3.95
C ASP A 18 -7.64 19.93 3.78
N PRO A 19 -8.80 19.26 3.81
CA PRO A 19 -8.86 17.80 3.70
C PRO A 19 -8.48 17.26 2.31
N THR A 20 -8.39 18.12 1.30
CA THR A 20 -7.98 17.72 -0.06
C THR A 20 -6.46 17.67 -0.23
N LYS A 21 -5.71 18.21 0.73
CA LYS A 21 -4.24 18.25 0.72
C LYS A 21 -3.63 17.19 1.63
N CYS A 22 -2.37 16.84 1.37
CA CYS A 22 -1.62 16.02 2.31
C CYS A 22 -1.35 16.78 3.60
N TRP A 23 -1.70 16.20 4.73
CA TRP A 23 -1.28 16.65 6.06
C TRP A 23 0.04 15.99 6.39
N LEU A 24 1.14 16.73 6.25
CA LEU A 24 2.47 16.16 6.34
C LEU A 24 2.91 15.98 7.79
N TRP A 25 3.43 14.82 8.09
CA TRP A 25 4.11 14.55 9.35
C TRP A 25 5.47 15.24 9.38
N LEU A 26 5.71 16.09 10.38
CA LEU A 26 6.89 16.96 10.51
C LEU A 26 7.92 16.46 11.54
N ALA A 27 7.65 15.33 12.20
CA ALA A 27 8.55 14.78 13.21
C ALA A 27 9.32 13.55 12.66
N CYS A 28 9.84 12.72 13.57
CA CYS A 28 10.66 11.56 13.22
C CYS A 28 9.97 10.63 12.20
N ALA A 29 10.72 10.20 11.19
CA ALA A 29 10.28 9.23 10.20
C ALA A 29 11.32 8.10 10.05
N VAL A 30 10.86 6.91 9.68
CA VAL A 30 11.68 5.75 9.36
C VAL A 30 11.24 5.21 8.02
N LYS A 31 12.17 5.05 7.07
CA LYS A 31 11.88 4.59 5.70
C LYS A 31 10.73 5.38 5.06
N GLU A 32 10.75 6.69 5.18
CA GLU A 32 9.75 7.63 4.62
C GLU A 32 8.36 7.56 5.27
N TYR A 33 8.17 6.84 6.39
CA TYR A 33 6.92 6.80 7.14
C TYR A 33 7.09 7.49 8.50
N GLY A 34 6.15 8.38 8.82
CA GLY A 34 6.11 9.07 10.11
C GLY A 34 5.98 8.09 11.29
N GLN A 35 6.71 8.38 12.36
CA GLN A 35 6.69 7.58 13.60
C GLN A 35 6.28 8.44 14.79
N PHE A 36 5.32 7.96 15.57
CA PHE A 36 4.88 8.56 16.81
C PHE A 36 5.21 7.64 17.99
N TYR A 37 5.56 8.24 19.14
CA TYR A 37 5.87 7.48 20.35
C TYR A 37 4.65 7.45 21.27
N LEU A 38 3.99 6.28 21.34
CA LEU A 38 2.78 6.04 22.12
C LEU A 38 3.04 4.95 23.18
N ALA A 39 2.85 5.28 24.45
CA ALA A 39 2.97 4.34 25.58
C ALA A 39 4.24 3.47 25.54
N GLY A 40 5.40 4.08 25.25
CA GLY A 40 6.68 3.38 25.21
C GLY A 40 6.98 2.63 23.89
N LYS A 41 6.09 2.71 22.89
CA LYS A 41 6.25 2.03 21.59
C LYS A 41 6.20 3.00 20.43
N LYS A 42 6.95 2.69 19.38
CA LYS A 42 6.85 3.42 18.10
C LYS A 42 5.65 2.88 17.30
N VAL A 43 4.75 3.77 16.90
CA VAL A 43 3.60 3.47 16.05
C VAL A 43 3.68 4.30 14.78
N ALA A 44 3.18 3.76 13.67
CA ALA A 44 3.14 4.49 12.42
C ALA A 44 2.14 5.66 12.53
N ALA A 45 2.59 6.88 12.22
CA ALA A 45 1.80 8.09 12.40
C ALA A 45 0.50 8.08 11.57
N HIS A 46 0.56 7.66 10.30
CA HIS A 46 -0.63 7.56 9.45
C HIS A 46 -1.66 6.54 9.99
N ARG A 47 -1.20 5.43 10.58
CA ARG A 47 -2.09 4.44 11.22
C ARG A 47 -2.80 5.04 12.44
N LEU A 48 -2.04 5.69 13.33
CA LEU A 48 -2.58 6.33 14.51
C LEU A 48 -3.54 7.47 14.16
N SER A 49 -3.22 8.28 13.15
CA SER A 49 -4.11 9.33 12.65
C SER A 49 -5.46 8.77 12.22
N TYR A 50 -5.46 7.69 11.44
CA TYR A 50 -6.68 7.04 10.97
C TYR A 50 -7.53 6.52 12.13
N GLU A 51 -6.90 5.81 13.07
CA GLU A 51 -7.57 5.24 14.25
C GLU A 51 -8.20 6.33 15.15
N MET A 52 -7.46 7.42 15.41
CA MET A 52 -7.96 8.54 16.21
C MET A 52 -9.11 9.28 15.51
N TYR A 53 -8.97 9.55 14.21
CA TYR A 53 -9.95 10.34 13.48
C TYR A 53 -11.28 9.61 13.29
N TYR A 54 -11.25 8.33 12.95
CA TYR A 54 -12.46 7.51 12.74
C TYR A 54 -12.94 6.79 14.00
N HIS A 55 -12.22 6.89 15.13
CA HIS A 55 -12.50 6.18 16.38
C HIS A 55 -12.63 4.66 16.18
N VAL A 56 -11.72 4.09 15.40
CA VAL A 56 -11.67 2.66 15.06
C VAL A 56 -10.33 2.07 15.41
N THR A 57 -10.27 0.75 15.58
CA THR A 57 -9.02 -0.02 15.63
C THR A 57 -8.83 -0.74 14.31
N ILE A 58 -7.68 -0.58 13.68
CA ILE A 58 -7.35 -1.27 12.43
C ILE A 58 -7.10 -2.75 12.75
N PRO A 59 -7.85 -3.70 12.13
CA PRO A 59 -7.72 -5.11 12.39
C PRO A 59 -6.29 -5.63 12.13
N GLU A 60 -5.91 -6.69 12.84
CA GLU A 60 -4.64 -7.38 12.61
C GLU A 60 -4.60 -7.92 11.16
N GLY A 61 -3.42 -7.86 10.52
CA GLY A 61 -3.25 -8.27 9.13
C GLY A 61 -3.69 -7.25 8.09
N MET A 62 -4.39 -6.18 8.49
CA MET A 62 -4.74 -5.07 7.60
C MET A 62 -3.65 -4.00 7.58
N THR A 63 -3.49 -3.36 6.44
CA THR A 63 -2.56 -2.24 6.24
C THR A 63 -3.30 -0.96 5.88
N ILE A 64 -2.62 0.17 6.01
CA ILE A 64 -3.10 1.47 5.51
C ILE A 64 -2.45 1.74 4.15
N ASP A 65 -3.29 2.01 3.16
CA ASP A 65 -2.89 2.48 1.84
C ASP A 65 -3.02 4.00 1.74
N HIS A 66 -2.02 4.65 1.12
CA HIS A 66 -2.04 6.05 0.73
C HIS A 66 -2.70 6.17 -0.65
N VAL A 67 -3.97 6.55 -0.68
CA VAL A 67 -4.80 6.49 -1.89
C VAL A 67 -4.46 7.65 -2.84
N LYS A 68 -3.66 7.38 -3.86
CA LYS A 68 -3.24 8.38 -4.86
C LYS A 68 -4.42 9.02 -5.59
N ALA A 69 -5.48 8.27 -5.84
CA ALA A 69 -6.71 8.77 -6.47
C ALA A 69 -7.45 9.82 -5.61
N ARG A 70 -7.16 9.90 -4.31
CA ARG A 70 -7.66 10.93 -3.40
C ARG A 70 -6.71 12.11 -3.22
N GLY A 71 -5.67 12.22 -4.05
CA GLY A 71 -4.67 13.29 -4.01
C GLY A 71 -3.48 13.05 -3.08
N CYS A 72 -3.31 11.84 -2.55
CA CYS A 72 -2.15 11.53 -1.72
C CYS A 72 -0.87 11.42 -2.56
N ILE A 73 0.12 12.24 -2.25
CA ILE A 73 1.40 12.33 -2.96
C ILE A 73 2.61 12.00 -2.08
N SER A 74 2.41 11.69 -0.81
CA SER A 74 3.51 11.47 0.15
C SER A 74 3.20 10.36 1.14
N THR A 75 4.19 9.54 1.44
CA THR A 75 4.15 8.52 2.51
C THR A 75 4.22 9.13 3.91
N LEU A 76 4.60 10.41 4.02
CA LEU A 76 4.51 11.20 5.26
C LEU A 76 3.11 11.76 5.50
N CYS A 77 2.17 11.58 4.57
CA CYS A 77 0.80 12.05 4.73
C CYS A 77 0.09 11.29 5.85
N VAL A 78 -0.50 12.04 6.78
CA VAL A 78 -1.34 11.50 7.86
C VAL A 78 -2.80 11.95 7.74
N ASN A 79 -3.19 12.51 6.58
CA ASN A 79 -4.57 12.93 6.33
C ASN A 79 -5.49 11.72 6.25
N PRO A 80 -6.45 11.52 7.17
CA PRO A 80 -7.34 10.35 7.18
C PRO A 80 -8.18 10.20 5.91
N TYR A 81 -8.51 11.31 5.23
CA TYR A 81 -9.25 11.30 3.96
C TYR A 81 -8.45 10.69 2.80
N HIS A 82 -7.12 10.71 2.89
CA HIS A 82 -6.19 10.15 1.90
C HIS A 82 -5.82 8.69 2.19
N LEU A 83 -6.27 8.14 3.33
CA LEU A 83 -5.91 6.82 3.82
C LEU A 83 -7.08 5.84 3.67
N GLU A 84 -6.75 4.57 3.49
CA GLU A 84 -7.73 3.48 3.42
C GLU A 84 -7.17 2.21 4.05
N VAL A 85 -8.00 1.55 4.87
CA VAL A 85 -7.66 0.23 5.42
C VAL A 85 -7.91 -0.83 4.37
N VAL A 86 -6.86 -1.55 3.97
CA VAL A 86 -6.92 -2.57 2.93
C VAL A 86 -6.14 -3.81 3.35
N THR A 87 -6.36 -4.93 2.67
CA THR A 87 -5.49 -6.10 2.81
C THR A 87 -4.13 -5.84 2.17
N GLN A 88 -3.08 -6.54 2.63
CA GLN A 88 -1.75 -6.46 2.04
C GLN A 88 -1.78 -6.76 0.53
N LYS A 89 -2.60 -7.72 0.09
CA LYS A 89 -2.78 -8.07 -1.33
C LYS A 89 -3.30 -6.88 -2.14
N VAL A 90 -4.34 -6.21 -1.66
CA VAL A 90 -4.92 -5.04 -2.33
C VAL A 90 -3.91 -3.90 -2.41
N ASN A 91 -3.21 -3.62 -1.33
CA ASN A 91 -2.17 -2.58 -1.29
C ASN A 91 -1.05 -2.85 -2.31
N ILE A 92 -0.55 -4.09 -2.39
CA ILE A 92 0.47 -4.48 -3.38
C ILE A 92 -0.06 -4.29 -4.81
N LEU A 93 -1.29 -4.73 -5.10
CA LEU A 93 -1.87 -4.67 -6.44
C LEU A 93 -2.19 -3.24 -6.91
N ARG A 94 -2.44 -2.31 -5.99
CA ARG A 94 -2.60 -0.87 -6.29
C ARG A 94 -1.28 -0.20 -6.63
N GLY A 95 -0.18 -0.74 -6.15
CA GLY A 95 1.18 -0.23 -6.38
C GLY A 95 1.72 -0.46 -7.79
N VAL A 96 3.01 -0.17 -7.93
CA VAL A 96 3.80 -0.35 -9.17
C VAL A 96 4.89 -1.42 -8.99
N SER A 97 4.77 -2.27 -7.99
CA SER A 97 5.70 -3.38 -7.78
C SER A 97 5.69 -4.35 -8.97
N PRO A 98 6.76 -5.13 -9.21
CA PRO A 98 6.77 -6.15 -10.26
C PRO A 98 5.56 -7.10 -10.18
N SER A 99 5.13 -7.47 -8.98
CA SER A 99 3.94 -8.31 -8.78
C SER A 99 2.65 -7.61 -9.23
N ALA A 100 2.50 -6.31 -8.97
CA ALA A 100 1.34 -5.52 -9.41
C ALA A 100 1.32 -5.37 -10.94
N LEU A 101 2.47 -5.07 -11.54
CA LEU A 101 2.60 -4.94 -12.99
C LEU A 101 2.32 -6.28 -13.68
N HIS A 102 2.87 -7.38 -13.16
CA HIS A 102 2.62 -8.72 -13.70
C HIS A 102 1.14 -9.12 -13.60
N ALA A 103 0.46 -8.78 -12.49
CA ALA A 103 -0.97 -9.06 -12.34
C ALA A 103 -1.84 -8.31 -13.37
N LYS A 104 -1.44 -7.09 -13.75
CA LYS A 104 -2.14 -6.23 -14.72
C LYS A 104 -1.76 -6.52 -16.17
N ALA A 105 -0.67 -7.26 -16.43
CA ALA A 105 -0.18 -7.53 -17.76
C ALA A 105 -1.19 -8.36 -18.58
N THR A 106 -1.44 -7.94 -19.80
CA THR A 106 -2.31 -8.64 -20.78
C THR A 106 -1.52 -9.59 -21.69
N TYR A 107 -0.19 -9.44 -21.69
CA TYR A 107 0.75 -10.28 -22.45
C TYR A 107 1.84 -10.83 -21.53
N CYS A 108 2.35 -12.01 -21.86
CA CYS A 108 3.53 -12.56 -21.18
C CYS A 108 4.81 -11.82 -21.62
N PRO A 109 5.96 -11.99 -20.94
CA PRO A 109 7.23 -11.34 -21.32
C PRO A 109 7.71 -11.67 -22.75
N GLN A 110 7.21 -12.74 -23.36
CA GLN A 110 7.51 -13.14 -24.73
C GLN A 110 6.45 -12.63 -25.76
N GLY A 111 5.50 -11.80 -25.31
CA GLY A 111 4.49 -11.18 -26.16
C GLY A 111 3.26 -12.05 -26.48
N HIS A 112 3.10 -13.22 -25.86
CA HIS A 112 1.89 -14.03 -26.06
C HIS A 112 0.74 -13.50 -25.18
N PRO A 113 -0.51 -13.41 -25.70
CA PRO A 113 -1.62 -12.86 -24.94
C PRO A 113 -2.01 -13.79 -23.78
N TYR A 114 -2.37 -13.17 -22.66
CA TYR A 114 -3.00 -13.85 -21.51
C TYR A 114 -4.52 -13.89 -21.70
N ASN A 115 -4.97 -14.70 -22.66
CA ASN A 115 -6.39 -15.01 -22.87
C ASN A 115 -6.75 -16.37 -22.22
N LYS A 116 -8.02 -16.75 -22.31
CA LYS A 116 -8.55 -17.98 -21.71
C LYS A 116 -7.87 -19.25 -22.25
N GLU A 117 -7.56 -19.28 -23.53
CA GLU A 117 -6.96 -20.43 -24.23
C GLU A 117 -5.49 -20.59 -23.87
N ASN A 118 -4.77 -19.48 -23.76
CA ASN A 118 -3.31 -19.46 -23.55
C ASN A 118 -2.89 -19.33 -22.08
N THR A 119 -3.83 -19.21 -21.15
CA THR A 119 -3.51 -18.97 -19.72
C THR A 119 -3.94 -20.15 -18.87
N TYR A 120 -3.09 -20.52 -17.89
CA TYR A 120 -3.49 -21.36 -16.78
C TYR A 120 -2.92 -20.82 -15.47
N VAL A 121 -3.52 -21.22 -14.35
CA VAL A 121 -3.09 -20.83 -13.00
C VAL A 121 -2.62 -22.09 -12.27
N TRP A 122 -1.43 -22.02 -11.70
CA TRP A 122 -0.87 -23.07 -10.86
C TRP A 122 -0.22 -22.46 -9.62
N HIS A 123 -0.55 -22.96 -8.43
CA HIS A 123 -0.12 -22.40 -7.15
C HIS A 123 -0.32 -20.87 -7.06
N GLY A 124 -1.48 -20.37 -7.51
CA GLY A 124 -1.81 -18.94 -7.48
C GLY A 124 -1.01 -18.06 -8.45
N LYS A 125 -0.17 -18.64 -9.29
CA LYS A 125 0.61 -17.94 -10.33
C LYS A 125 0.05 -18.22 -11.71
N ARG A 126 0.07 -17.20 -12.57
CA ARG A 126 -0.38 -17.26 -13.95
C ARG A 126 0.75 -17.66 -14.89
N TYR A 127 0.48 -18.59 -15.79
CA TYR A 127 1.42 -19.13 -16.75
C TYR A 127 0.87 -19.03 -18.17
N CYS A 128 1.79 -18.89 -19.15
CA CYS A 128 1.51 -18.86 -20.57
C CYS A 128 1.75 -20.25 -21.17
N ARG A 129 0.73 -20.87 -21.74
CA ARG A 129 0.82 -22.24 -22.33
C ARG A 129 1.81 -22.31 -23.49
N VAL A 130 1.85 -21.31 -24.37
CA VAL A 130 2.79 -21.24 -25.48
C VAL A 130 4.23 -21.25 -24.97
N CYS A 131 4.55 -20.39 -23.99
CA CYS A 131 5.90 -20.38 -23.39
C CYS A 131 6.26 -21.71 -22.74
N ASP A 132 5.29 -22.37 -22.13
CA ASP A 132 5.50 -23.65 -21.47
C ASP A 132 5.84 -24.75 -22.48
N VAL A 133 5.09 -24.85 -23.56
CA VAL A 133 5.37 -25.78 -24.66
C VAL A 133 6.78 -25.55 -25.23
N ILE A 134 7.15 -24.31 -25.53
CA ILE A 134 8.48 -23.95 -26.06
C ILE A 134 9.59 -24.35 -25.07
N ARG A 135 9.37 -24.17 -23.78
CA ARG A 135 10.34 -24.55 -22.74
C ARG A 135 10.56 -26.07 -22.68
N HIS A 136 9.47 -26.84 -22.74
CA HIS A 136 9.55 -28.31 -22.72
C HIS A 136 10.18 -28.88 -23.98
N GLN A 137 9.94 -28.28 -25.15
CA GLN A 137 10.60 -28.69 -26.40
C GLN A 137 12.12 -28.46 -26.38
N LYS A 138 12.59 -27.35 -25.78
CA LYS A 138 14.03 -27.05 -25.66
C LYS A 138 14.76 -27.92 -24.63
N GLY A 139 14.07 -28.53 -23.68
CA GLY A 139 14.64 -29.42 -22.68
C GLY A 139 14.69 -30.90 -23.10
N ALA A 140 14.15 -31.25 -24.25
CA ALA A 140 14.12 -32.59 -24.80
C ALA A 140 15.15 -32.86 -25.93
N ALA A 141 16.09 -31.92 -26.16
CA ALA A 141 17.15 -31.99 -27.15
C ALA A 141 18.53 -32.23 -26.52
#